data_b6fdce045060670ca1abb5d9c789e79a
#
_entry.id   b6fdce045060670ca1abb5d9c789e79a
#
_cell.length_a   1.000
_cell.length_b   1.000
_cell.length_c   1.000
_cell.angle_alpha   90.00
_cell.angle_beta   90.00
_cell.angle_gamma   90.00
#
_symmetry.space_group_name_H-M   'P 1'
#
loop_
_entity.id
_entity.type
_entity.pdbx_description
1 polymer ?
#
loop_
_entity_poly.entity_id
_entity_poly.type
_entity_poly.pdbx_seq_one_letter_code
_entity_poly.pdbx_strand_id
1 'polypeptide(L)'
;MKKNLILILTLGALILAACGGGGGSSNEPAALDPVPAEYAGKTNPLGADAATEGAKVFKVNCEACHGPQGHGDGPAGQALDPKPKNLPELAAQVGDDYLFWRVATGKPGTSMAPWQGILTDEQIWQAVAFIRTLK
;
A
#
# COMPACT_ATOMS: atom_id res chain seq x y z
N MET A 1 42.92 -68.98 27.69
CA MET A 1 43.17 -67.95 26.71
C MET A 1 41.81 -67.45 26.22
N LYS A 2 41.37 -66.33 26.70
CA LYS A 2 40.02 -65.81 26.53
C LYS A 2 40.02 -64.71 25.48
N LYS A 3 39.34 -64.95 24.36
CA LYS A 3 39.15 -63.96 23.27
C LYS A 3 37.96 -63.08 23.64
N ASN A 4 38.20 -61.82 23.96
CA ASN A 4 37.15 -60.83 24.16
C ASN A 4 36.68 -60.31 22.84
N LEU A 5 35.44 -60.59 22.46
CA LEU A 5 34.76 -60.07 21.31
C LEU A 5 34.09 -58.76 21.72
N ILE A 6 34.63 -57.64 21.31
CA ILE A 6 34.03 -56.31 21.53
C ILE A 6 33.04 -56.06 20.43
N LEU A 7 31.76 -56.10 20.80
CA LEU A 7 30.65 -55.74 19.92
C LEU A 7 30.49 -54.23 19.92
N ILE A 8 30.89 -53.55 18.85
CA ILE A 8 30.68 -52.11 18.68
C ILE A 8 29.28 -51.90 18.10
N LEU A 9 28.34 -51.47 18.97
CA LEU A 9 27.03 -50.99 18.54
C LEU A 9 27.19 -49.57 17.97
N THR A 10 27.14 -49.43 16.66
CA THR A 10 27.01 -48.11 16.04
C THR A 10 25.54 -47.68 16.03
N LEU A 11 25.21 -46.77 16.92
CA LEU A 11 23.90 -46.16 17.01
C LEU A 11 23.81 -45.10 15.91
N GLY A 12 23.18 -45.43 14.77
CA GLY A 12 22.87 -44.51 13.70
C GLY A 12 21.80 -43.54 14.13
N ALA A 13 22.15 -42.28 14.40
CA ALA A 13 21.22 -41.19 14.62
C ALA A 13 20.58 -40.79 13.29
N LEU A 14 19.32 -41.17 13.08
CA LEU A 14 18.52 -40.77 11.95
C LEU A 14 17.99 -39.34 12.25
N ILE A 15 18.63 -38.31 11.66
CA ILE A 15 18.15 -36.93 11.75
C ILE A 15 17.00 -36.77 10.75
N LEU A 16 15.76 -36.84 11.21
CA LEU A 16 14.61 -36.40 10.43
C LEU A 16 14.65 -34.86 10.33
N ALA A 17 15.12 -34.35 9.21
CA ALA A 17 14.91 -32.96 8.84
C ALA A 17 13.41 -32.76 8.52
N ALA A 18 12.64 -32.34 9.50
CA ALA A 18 11.28 -31.86 9.31
C ALA A 18 11.36 -30.51 8.58
N CYS A 19 11.20 -30.51 7.27
CA CYS A 19 10.86 -29.30 6.52
C CYS A 19 9.45 -28.88 6.90
N GLY A 20 9.34 -28.15 8.01
CA GLY A 20 8.14 -27.43 8.39
C GLY A 20 7.94 -26.26 7.44
N GLY A 21 7.20 -26.45 6.35
CA GLY A 21 6.66 -25.40 5.53
C GLY A 21 5.61 -24.64 6.34
N GLY A 22 6.05 -23.71 7.20
CA GLY A 22 5.20 -22.74 7.85
C GLY A 22 4.71 -21.71 6.81
N GLY A 23 3.54 -21.95 6.22
CA GLY A 23 2.78 -20.91 5.55
C GLY A 23 2.34 -19.89 6.60
N GLY A 24 3.24 -18.98 6.96
CA GLY A 24 2.91 -17.81 7.75
C GLY A 24 2.07 -16.90 6.89
N SER A 25 0.75 -16.88 7.14
CA SER A 25 -0.10 -15.76 6.73
C SER A 25 0.37 -14.57 7.57
N SER A 26 1.39 -13.88 7.07
CA SER A 26 1.84 -12.63 7.68
C SER A 26 0.78 -11.58 7.39
N ASN A 27 -0.02 -11.22 8.41
CA ASN A 27 -0.81 -9.99 8.47
C ASN A 27 0.09 -8.75 8.59
N GLU A 28 1.23 -8.78 7.94
CA GLU A 28 2.08 -7.61 7.85
C GLU A 28 1.43 -6.63 6.88
N PRO A 29 1.24 -5.35 7.25
CA PRO A 29 0.73 -4.36 6.32
C PRO A 29 1.60 -4.39 5.08
N ALA A 30 0.97 -4.59 3.92
CA ALA A 30 1.71 -4.65 2.66
C ALA A 30 2.62 -3.43 2.55
N ALA A 31 3.92 -3.66 2.43
CA ALA A 31 4.92 -2.60 2.33
C ALA A 31 4.51 -1.60 1.23
N LEU A 32 4.66 -0.31 1.52
CA LEU A 32 4.39 0.74 0.54
C LEU A 32 5.45 0.67 -0.56
N ASP A 33 5.01 0.83 -1.81
CA ASP A 33 5.96 0.88 -2.92
C ASP A 33 6.86 2.12 -2.79
N PRO A 34 8.14 2.02 -3.14
CA PRO A 34 9.03 3.18 -3.14
C PRO A 34 8.58 4.19 -4.19
N VAL A 35 8.66 5.49 -3.85
CA VAL A 35 8.37 6.57 -4.79
C VAL A 35 9.43 6.58 -5.89
N PRO A 36 9.05 6.55 -7.18
CA PRO A 36 10.02 6.66 -8.29
C PRO A 36 10.77 7.98 -8.24
N ALA A 37 12.01 7.96 -8.73
CA ALA A 37 12.92 9.11 -8.64
C ALA A 37 12.36 10.41 -9.25
N GLU A 38 11.54 10.30 -10.31
CA GLU A 38 10.89 11.43 -10.98
C GLU A 38 9.80 12.11 -10.14
N TYR A 39 9.31 11.44 -9.08
CA TYR A 39 8.32 11.97 -8.15
C TYR A 39 8.92 12.27 -6.78
N ALA A 40 10.00 11.60 -6.40
CA ALA A 40 10.60 11.66 -5.09
C ALA A 40 10.93 13.08 -4.64
N GLY A 41 10.54 13.42 -3.41
CA GLY A 41 10.82 14.74 -2.80
C GLY A 41 9.92 15.87 -3.29
N LYS A 42 8.95 15.62 -4.16
CA LYS A 42 7.97 16.64 -4.55
C LYS A 42 7.10 17.00 -3.34
N THR A 43 6.89 18.28 -3.14
CA THR A 43 5.97 18.82 -2.14
C THR A 43 4.86 19.57 -2.84
N ASN A 44 3.69 19.66 -2.22
CA ASN A 44 2.57 20.37 -2.79
C ASN A 44 2.91 21.87 -2.96
N PRO A 45 2.93 22.39 -4.18
CA PRO A 45 3.29 23.78 -4.44
C PRO A 45 2.14 24.76 -4.18
N LEU A 46 0.94 24.26 -3.89
CA LEU A 46 -0.27 25.07 -3.77
C LEU A 46 -0.45 25.58 -2.32
N GLY A 47 -1.12 26.72 -2.18
CA GLY A 47 -1.44 27.33 -0.90
C GLY A 47 -2.59 26.63 -0.14
N ALA A 48 -2.94 27.17 1.02
CA ALA A 48 -3.92 26.62 1.94
C ALA A 48 -5.32 26.43 1.33
N ASP A 49 -5.70 27.26 0.36
CA ASP A 49 -7.02 27.20 -0.27
C ASP A 49 -7.18 26.01 -1.25
N ALA A 50 -6.06 25.37 -1.59
CA ALA A 50 -6.07 24.24 -2.52
C ALA A 50 -6.96 23.08 -2.06
N ALA A 51 -7.10 22.86 -0.75
CA ALA A 51 -7.94 21.81 -0.20
C ALA A 51 -9.44 22.04 -0.51
N THR A 52 -9.89 23.28 -0.60
CA THR A 52 -11.29 23.61 -0.95
C THR A 52 -11.60 23.20 -2.39
N GLU A 53 -10.72 23.51 -3.33
CA GLU A 53 -10.87 23.06 -4.71
C GLU A 53 -10.63 21.53 -4.81
N GLY A 54 -9.70 21.01 -4.02
CA GLY A 54 -9.41 19.58 -3.92
C GLY A 54 -10.61 18.76 -3.46
N ALA A 55 -11.44 19.29 -2.57
CA ALA A 55 -12.69 18.65 -2.18
C ALA A 55 -13.64 18.43 -3.36
N LYS A 56 -13.71 19.39 -4.29
CA LYS A 56 -14.52 19.26 -5.51
C LYS A 56 -13.97 18.21 -6.45
N VAL A 57 -12.63 18.22 -6.66
CA VAL A 57 -11.94 17.21 -7.46
C VAL A 57 -12.16 15.82 -6.88
N PHE A 58 -11.97 15.66 -5.57
CA PHE A 58 -12.13 14.40 -4.85
C PHE A 58 -13.56 13.86 -4.96
N LYS A 59 -14.55 14.70 -4.72
CA LYS A 59 -15.96 14.33 -4.78
C LYS A 59 -16.35 13.73 -6.13
N VAL A 60 -15.88 14.33 -7.22
CA VAL A 60 -16.23 13.90 -8.57
C VAL A 60 -15.48 12.63 -9.00
N ASN A 61 -14.20 12.51 -8.62
CA ASN A 61 -13.30 11.52 -9.21
C ASN A 61 -12.89 10.39 -8.28
N CYS A 62 -12.97 10.59 -6.97
CA CYS A 62 -12.35 9.67 -5.98
C CYS A 62 -13.38 9.08 -5.01
N GLU A 63 -14.39 9.89 -4.62
CA GLU A 63 -15.34 9.55 -3.55
C GLU A 63 -16.11 8.26 -3.80
N ALA A 64 -16.45 7.96 -5.05
CA ALA A 64 -17.21 6.76 -5.40
C ALA A 64 -16.53 5.46 -4.90
N CYS A 65 -15.20 5.44 -4.90
CA CYS A 65 -14.41 4.30 -4.41
C CYS A 65 -13.91 4.54 -2.98
N HIS A 66 -13.36 5.74 -2.70
CA HIS A 66 -12.70 6.00 -1.42
C HIS A 66 -13.65 6.43 -0.30
N GLY A 67 -14.89 6.79 -0.63
CA GLY A 67 -15.84 7.35 0.33
C GLY A 67 -15.61 8.83 0.63
N PRO A 68 -16.61 9.55 1.18
CA PRO A 68 -16.53 10.99 1.41
C PRO A 68 -15.50 11.40 2.45
N GLN A 69 -15.12 10.50 3.36
CA GLN A 69 -14.07 10.68 4.35
C GLN A 69 -12.77 9.96 3.98
N GLY A 70 -12.72 9.32 2.81
CA GLY A 70 -11.53 8.63 2.32
C GLY A 70 -11.23 7.31 3.03
N HIS A 71 -12.17 6.69 3.73
CA HIS A 71 -11.92 5.46 4.50
C HIS A 71 -11.92 4.19 3.63
N GLY A 72 -12.06 4.32 2.30
CA GLY A 72 -12.15 3.17 1.39
C GLY A 72 -13.52 2.52 1.37
N ASP A 73 -14.53 3.20 1.89
CA ASP A 73 -15.89 2.72 2.10
C ASP A 73 -16.89 3.24 1.06
N GLY A 74 -16.40 3.84 -0.01
CA GLY A 74 -17.25 4.29 -1.12
C GLY A 74 -18.01 3.13 -1.75
N PRO A 75 -19.26 3.39 -2.23
CA PRO A 75 -20.14 2.34 -2.73
C PRO A 75 -19.53 1.52 -3.87
N ALA A 76 -18.76 2.14 -4.76
CA ALA A 76 -18.06 1.42 -5.82
C ALA A 76 -16.82 0.67 -5.31
N GLY A 77 -16.25 1.09 -4.17
CA GLY A 77 -15.08 0.48 -3.56
C GLY A 77 -15.36 -0.84 -2.84
N GLN A 78 -16.61 -1.04 -2.40
CA GLN A 78 -16.98 -2.20 -1.57
C GLN A 78 -16.80 -3.55 -2.28
N ALA A 79 -16.97 -3.59 -3.59
CA ALA A 79 -16.85 -4.81 -4.40
C ALA A 79 -15.44 -5.02 -4.97
N LEU A 80 -14.49 -4.11 -4.70
CA LEU A 80 -13.14 -4.19 -5.25
C LEU A 80 -12.24 -5.10 -4.39
N ASP A 81 -11.34 -5.79 -5.07
CA ASP A 81 -10.26 -6.56 -4.46
C ASP A 81 -8.93 -6.23 -5.17
N PRO A 82 -7.95 -5.66 -4.48
CA PRO A 82 -8.04 -5.17 -3.10
C PRO A 82 -8.98 -3.97 -2.94
N LYS A 83 -9.55 -3.80 -1.74
CA LYS A 83 -10.35 -2.61 -1.40
C LYS A 83 -9.51 -1.33 -1.47
N PRO A 84 -10.14 -0.17 -1.74
CA PRO A 84 -9.46 1.11 -1.67
C PRO A 84 -8.82 1.34 -0.30
N LYS A 85 -7.65 1.97 -0.28
CA LYS A 85 -6.95 2.30 0.97
C LYS A 85 -7.73 3.33 1.78
N ASN A 86 -7.62 3.22 3.11
CA ASN A 86 -7.97 4.30 4.04
C ASN A 86 -6.97 5.44 3.84
N LEU A 87 -7.43 6.56 3.27
CA LEU A 87 -6.57 7.69 2.90
C LEU A 87 -6.06 8.49 4.10
N PRO A 88 -6.83 8.77 5.16
CA PRO A 88 -6.33 9.31 6.40
C PRO A 88 -5.12 8.55 6.95
N GLU A 89 -5.24 7.22 7.06
CA GLU A 89 -4.16 6.37 7.57
C GLU A 89 -2.94 6.37 6.63
N LEU A 90 -3.17 6.30 5.32
CA LEU A 90 -2.10 6.36 4.33
C LEU A 90 -1.39 7.72 4.38
N ALA A 91 -2.16 8.81 4.39
CA ALA A 91 -1.62 10.16 4.41
C ALA A 91 -0.74 10.44 5.64
N ALA A 92 -1.04 9.82 6.78
CA ALA A 92 -0.20 9.92 7.98
C ALA A 92 1.17 9.22 7.83
N GLN A 93 1.33 8.32 6.86
CA GLN A 93 2.53 7.49 6.69
C GLN A 93 3.44 7.95 5.56
N VAL A 94 2.94 8.75 4.62
CA VAL A 94 3.64 9.07 3.37
C VAL A 94 3.76 10.58 3.12
N GLY A 95 4.71 10.97 2.27
CA GLY A 95 4.87 12.33 1.77
C GLY A 95 3.86 12.70 0.67
N ASP A 96 3.85 13.99 0.30
CA ASP A 96 3.03 14.50 -0.79
C ASP A 96 3.43 13.90 -2.13
N ASP A 97 4.70 13.62 -2.30
CA ASP A 97 5.27 12.93 -3.47
C ASP A 97 4.63 11.57 -3.70
N TYR A 98 4.46 10.79 -2.65
CA TYR A 98 3.77 9.50 -2.73
C TYR A 98 2.31 9.64 -3.14
N LEU A 99 1.57 10.57 -2.50
CA LEU A 99 0.16 10.80 -2.80
C LEU A 99 -0.02 11.30 -4.23
N PHE A 100 0.77 12.28 -4.65
CA PHE A 100 0.76 12.79 -6.02
C PHE A 100 1.04 11.68 -7.03
N TRP A 101 2.12 10.94 -6.82
CA TRP A 101 2.48 9.83 -7.68
C TRP A 101 1.34 8.81 -7.82
N ARG A 102 0.73 8.41 -6.70
CA ARG A 102 -0.36 7.42 -6.72
C ARG A 102 -1.60 7.93 -7.45
N VAL A 103 -1.96 9.18 -7.28
CA VAL A 103 -3.07 9.76 -8.04
C VAL A 103 -2.70 9.85 -9.52
N ALA A 104 -1.51 10.37 -9.84
CA ALA A 104 -1.07 10.52 -11.22
C ALA A 104 -1.04 9.19 -11.99
N THR A 105 -0.43 8.15 -11.40
CA THR A 105 -0.14 6.89 -12.11
C THR A 105 -1.09 5.74 -11.78
N GLY A 106 -2.00 5.93 -10.83
CA GLY A 106 -2.84 4.84 -10.33
C GLY A 106 -2.06 3.79 -9.57
N LYS A 107 -2.67 2.63 -9.32
CA LYS A 107 -2.02 1.48 -8.68
C LYS A 107 -2.12 0.26 -9.59
N PRO A 108 -1.05 -0.16 -10.26
CA PRO A 108 -1.05 -1.35 -11.10
C PRO A 108 -1.58 -2.59 -10.36
N GLY A 109 -2.33 -3.41 -11.07
CA GLY A 109 -2.96 -4.61 -10.50
C GLY A 109 -4.18 -4.34 -9.61
N THR A 110 -4.69 -3.10 -9.59
CA THR A 110 -5.92 -2.73 -8.89
C THR A 110 -6.86 -1.94 -9.80
N SER A 111 -8.05 -1.62 -9.31
CA SER A 111 -9.01 -0.76 -10.02
C SER A 111 -8.70 0.74 -9.95
N MET A 112 -7.64 1.14 -9.25
CA MET A 112 -7.24 2.55 -9.20
C MET A 112 -6.53 2.96 -10.49
N ALA A 113 -7.28 3.60 -11.39
CA ALA A 113 -6.79 4.07 -12.68
C ALA A 113 -5.83 5.28 -12.52
N PRO A 114 -4.94 5.51 -13.51
CA PRO A 114 -4.13 6.73 -13.57
C PRO A 114 -5.00 7.95 -13.91
N TRP A 115 -4.72 9.07 -13.25
CA TRP A 115 -5.41 10.34 -13.47
C TRP A 115 -4.59 11.34 -14.29
N GLN A 116 -3.28 11.11 -14.45
CA GLN A 116 -2.45 11.94 -15.33
C GLN A 116 -2.99 11.90 -16.76
N GLY A 117 -3.17 13.07 -17.37
CA GLY A 117 -3.80 13.23 -18.69
C GLY A 117 -5.34 13.31 -18.66
N ILE A 118 -5.98 13.00 -17.52
CA ILE A 118 -7.42 13.23 -17.26
C ILE A 118 -7.57 14.47 -16.38
N LEU A 119 -6.81 14.54 -15.30
CA LEU A 119 -6.67 15.72 -14.44
C LEU A 119 -5.38 16.45 -14.76
N THR A 120 -5.37 17.76 -14.56
CA THR A 120 -4.14 18.55 -14.60
C THR A 120 -3.30 18.26 -13.35
N ASP A 121 -1.99 18.53 -13.38
CA ASP A 121 -1.12 18.40 -12.21
C ASP A 121 -1.62 19.27 -11.05
N GLU A 122 -2.15 20.46 -11.35
CA GLU A 122 -2.75 21.33 -10.35
C GLU A 122 -3.95 20.66 -9.67
N GLN A 123 -4.87 20.04 -10.42
CA GLN A 123 -6.00 19.32 -9.86
C GLN A 123 -5.57 18.11 -9.02
N ILE A 124 -4.51 17.41 -9.43
CA ILE A 124 -3.93 16.33 -8.63
C ILE A 124 -3.37 16.88 -7.31
N TRP A 125 -2.64 18.01 -7.34
CA TRP A 125 -2.13 18.65 -6.13
C TRP A 125 -3.26 19.17 -5.23
N GLN A 126 -4.34 19.69 -5.79
CA GLN A 126 -5.55 20.06 -5.04
C GLN A 126 -6.16 18.85 -4.35
N ALA A 127 -6.28 17.72 -5.05
CA ALA A 127 -6.76 16.46 -4.44
C ALA A 127 -5.84 16.00 -3.30
N VAL A 128 -4.53 16.09 -3.45
CA VAL A 128 -3.55 15.77 -2.39
C VAL A 128 -3.75 16.69 -1.20
N ALA A 129 -3.93 18.02 -1.41
CA ALA A 129 -4.20 18.98 -0.35
C ALA A 129 -5.48 18.60 0.43
N PHE A 130 -6.54 18.21 -0.26
CA PHE A 130 -7.78 17.76 0.40
C PHE A 130 -7.56 16.46 1.18
N ILE A 131 -6.90 15.46 0.61
CA ILE A 131 -6.59 14.18 1.30
C ILE A 131 -5.86 14.44 2.63
N ARG A 132 -4.98 15.44 2.70
CA ARG A 132 -4.29 15.83 3.94
C ARG A 132 -5.23 16.39 5.03
N THR A 133 -6.42 16.82 4.67
CA THR A 133 -7.42 17.32 5.65
C THR A 133 -8.30 16.25 6.23
N LEU A 134 -8.34 15.07 5.59
CA LEU A 134 -9.18 13.93 6.04
C LEU A 134 -8.69 13.38 7.39
N LYS A 135 -9.62 12.83 8.19
CA LYS A 135 -9.38 12.34 9.55
C LYS A 135 -9.83 10.89 9.69
#